data_1646df8e95a1a5f96d0cff1c4d46c4a8
#
_entry.id   1646df8e95a1a5f96d0cff1c4d46c4a8
#
_cell.length_a   1.000
_cell.length_b   1.000
_cell.length_c   1.000
_cell.angle_alpha   90.00
_cell.angle_beta   90.00
_cell.angle_gamma   90.00
#
_symmetry.space_group_name_H-M   'P 1'
#
loop_
_entity.id
_entity.type
_entity.pdbx_description
1 polymer ?
#
loop_
_entity_poly.entity_id
_entity_poly.type
_entity_poly.pdbx_seq_one_letter_code
_entity_poly.pdbx_strand_id
1 'polypeptide(L)'
;YLEVDYDLSDVMFVCTANSLDIPAPLLDRMEIIRLPGYTEDEKLSIAKDYLVKKQLKNNGLDESEINISDNSILDVIRYYTREAGVRSLEREIAKICRKTIKKIADLKEKKLIKVTPKILEDILGVKKFDYGEAKDKDRIGQVTGLAWTQVGGELLTIEASAFKGKGKIIKTGKLGDVMQESIQACLLYTSPSPRDVSS
;
A
#
# COMPACT_ATOMS: atom_id res chain seq x y z
N TYR A 1 -7.47 -28.74 -33.37
CA TYR A 1 -7.93 -27.46 -33.69
C TYR A 1 -7.72 -27.23 -35.18
N LEU A 2 -8.35 -26.19 -35.76
CA LEU A 2 -8.58 -26.14 -37.20
C LEU A 2 -7.40 -25.67 -38.05
N GLU A 3 -6.32 -25.18 -37.45
CA GLU A 3 -5.13 -24.63 -38.15
C GLU A 3 -5.46 -23.84 -39.42
N VAL A 4 -6.49 -22.98 -39.33
CA VAL A 4 -6.94 -22.12 -40.43
C VAL A 4 -6.46 -20.71 -40.15
N ASP A 5 -5.76 -20.10 -41.08
CA ASP A 5 -5.37 -18.70 -41.05
C ASP A 5 -6.61 -17.82 -41.04
N TYR A 6 -6.69 -16.92 -40.06
CA TYR A 6 -7.78 -15.95 -39.93
C TYR A 6 -7.21 -14.55 -39.96
N ASP A 7 -7.75 -13.71 -40.83
CA ASP A 7 -7.34 -12.30 -40.94
C ASP A 7 -7.91 -11.48 -39.78
N LEU A 8 -7.02 -10.90 -38.96
CA LEU A 8 -7.36 -10.03 -37.82
C LEU A 8 -7.01 -8.57 -38.08
N SER A 9 -6.78 -8.17 -39.34
CA SER A 9 -6.34 -6.81 -39.70
C SER A 9 -7.34 -5.73 -39.26
N ASP A 10 -8.61 -6.04 -39.25
CA ASP A 10 -9.69 -5.12 -38.89
C ASP A 10 -10.07 -5.18 -37.38
N VAL A 11 -9.30 -5.90 -36.58
CA VAL A 11 -9.61 -6.09 -35.15
C VAL A 11 -8.72 -5.21 -34.28
N MET A 12 -9.35 -4.41 -33.41
CA MET A 12 -8.67 -3.67 -32.37
C MET A 12 -8.52 -4.52 -31.10
N PHE A 13 -7.31 -4.66 -30.60
CA PHE A 13 -7.03 -5.38 -29.36
C PHE A 13 -6.83 -4.41 -28.21
N VAL A 14 -7.56 -4.60 -27.11
CA VAL A 14 -7.38 -3.86 -25.86
C VAL A 14 -6.96 -4.85 -24.78
N CYS A 15 -5.77 -4.66 -24.22
CA CYS A 15 -5.20 -5.51 -23.20
C CYS A 15 -5.06 -4.75 -21.89
N THR A 16 -5.16 -5.45 -20.76
CA THR A 16 -4.87 -4.90 -19.43
C THR A 16 -3.75 -5.70 -18.78
N ALA A 17 -2.81 -5.02 -18.13
CA ALA A 17 -1.69 -5.64 -17.45
C ALA A 17 -1.42 -4.95 -16.11
N ASN A 18 -0.84 -5.69 -15.15
CA ASN A 18 -0.43 -5.17 -13.84
C ASN A 18 1.03 -4.67 -13.86
N SER A 19 1.81 -5.08 -14.84
CA SER A 19 3.22 -4.71 -15.02
C SER A 19 3.52 -4.45 -16.47
N LEU A 20 4.63 -3.79 -16.73
CA LEU A 20 5.18 -3.59 -18.07
C LEU A 20 6.24 -4.65 -18.44
N ASP A 21 6.25 -5.76 -17.75
CA ASP A 21 7.09 -6.91 -18.08
C ASP A 21 6.50 -7.66 -19.29
N ILE A 22 6.54 -6.97 -20.43
CA ILE A 22 6.01 -7.41 -21.71
C ILE A 22 7.18 -7.43 -22.69
N PRO A 23 7.28 -8.43 -23.57
CA PRO A 23 8.33 -8.49 -24.59
C PRO A 23 8.42 -7.19 -25.42
N ALA A 24 9.64 -6.67 -25.59
CA ALA A 24 9.87 -5.41 -26.30
C ALA A 24 9.21 -5.33 -27.69
N PRO A 25 9.19 -6.37 -28.55
CA PRO A 25 8.51 -6.32 -29.83
C PRO A 25 7.00 -6.09 -29.76
N LEU A 26 6.37 -6.44 -28.65
CA LEU A 26 4.96 -6.15 -28.40
C LEU A 26 4.76 -4.73 -27.90
N LEU A 27 5.62 -4.27 -26.98
CA LEU A 27 5.58 -2.91 -26.47
C LEU A 27 5.72 -1.87 -27.59
N ASP A 28 6.61 -2.11 -28.56
CA ASP A 28 6.83 -1.21 -29.70
C ASP A 28 5.63 -1.05 -30.62
N ARG A 29 4.67 -1.96 -30.53
CA ARG A 29 3.44 -1.98 -31.37
C ARG A 29 2.17 -1.59 -30.59
N MET A 30 2.29 -1.32 -29.29
CA MET A 30 1.16 -0.99 -28.42
C MET A 30 1.22 0.47 -27.99
N GLU A 31 0.05 1.09 -27.92
CA GLU A 31 -0.11 2.34 -27.21
C GLU A 31 -0.29 2.04 -25.71
N ILE A 32 0.63 2.53 -24.87
CA ILE A 32 0.61 2.25 -23.44
C ILE A 32 -0.07 3.39 -22.69
N ILE A 33 -1.25 3.11 -22.15
CA ILE A 33 -1.97 4.02 -21.28
C ILE A 33 -1.73 3.61 -19.82
N ARG A 34 -0.94 4.39 -19.10
CA ARG A 34 -0.66 4.15 -17.68
C ARG A 34 -1.74 4.77 -16.81
N LEU A 35 -2.40 3.95 -16.02
CA LEU A 35 -3.32 4.38 -14.99
C LEU A 35 -2.58 4.36 -13.65
N PRO A 36 -2.30 5.53 -13.03
CA PRO A 36 -1.67 5.57 -11.72
C PRO A 36 -2.61 5.02 -10.65
N GLY A 37 -2.03 4.62 -9.50
CA GLY A 37 -2.83 4.26 -8.34
C GLY A 37 -3.55 5.49 -7.77
N TYR A 38 -4.63 5.23 -7.04
CA TYR A 38 -5.40 6.29 -6.38
C TYR A 38 -4.65 6.87 -5.19
N THR A 39 -4.75 8.19 -5.02
CA THR A 39 -4.33 8.89 -3.81
C THR A 39 -5.24 8.57 -2.63
N GLU A 40 -4.85 8.95 -1.42
CA GLU A 40 -5.66 8.74 -0.22
C GLU A 40 -7.01 9.45 -0.31
N ASP A 41 -7.02 10.70 -0.81
CA ASP A 41 -8.24 11.50 -0.96
C ASP A 41 -9.18 10.93 -2.03
N GLU A 42 -8.62 10.44 -3.13
CA GLU A 42 -9.40 9.76 -4.16
C GLU A 42 -10.01 8.45 -3.62
N LYS A 43 -9.23 7.65 -2.86
CA LYS A 43 -9.73 6.44 -2.22
C LYS A 43 -10.85 6.73 -1.23
N LEU A 44 -10.73 7.81 -0.46
CA LEU A 44 -11.77 8.26 0.46
C LEU A 44 -13.06 8.62 -0.29
N SER A 45 -12.95 9.40 -1.36
CA SER A 45 -14.09 9.80 -2.19
C SER A 45 -14.75 8.57 -2.84
N ILE A 46 -13.97 7.68 -3.44
CA ILE A 46 -14.46 6.43 -4.04
C ILE A 46 -15.15 5.56 -2.98
N ALA A 47 -14.56 5.43 -1.79
CA ALA A 47 -15.14 4.64 -0.71
C ALA A 47 -16.51 5.18 -0.29
N LYS A 48 -16.60 6.48 -0.10
CA LYS A 48 -17.80 7.17 0.38
C LYS A 48 -18.94 7.16 -0.65
N ASP A 49 -18.62 7.50 -1.90
CA ASP A 49 -19.63 7.69 -2.94
C ASP A 49 -20.11 6.38 -3.55
N TYR A 50 -19.23 5.38 -3.61
CA TYR A 50 -19.51 4.12 -4.31
C TYR A 50 -19.41 2.87 -3.44
N LEU A 51 -18.28 2.65 -2.76
CA LEU A 51 -18.02 1.35 -2.13
C LEU A 51 -18.93 1.11 -0.93
N VAL A 52 -19.11 2.10 -0.07
CA VAL A 52 -20.00 1.99 1.11
C VAL A 52 -21.42 1.70 0.63
N LYS A 53 -21.97 2.50 -0.26
CA LYS A 53 -23.33 2.32 -0.79
C LYS A 53 -23.52 0.94 -1.44
N LYS A 54 -22.55 0.52 -2.25
CA LYS A 54 -22.54 -0.80 -2.88
C LYS A 54 -22.55 -1.92 -1.85
N GLN A 55 -21.71 -1.81 -0.81
CA GLN A 55 -21.60 -2.85 0.21
C GLN A 55 -22.81 -2.86 1.16
N LEU A 56 -23.42 -1.73 1.46
CA LEU A 56 -24.69 -1.67 2.19
C LEU A 56 -25.78 -2.44 1.42
N LYS A 57 -25.97 -2.11 0.14
CA LYS A 57 -26.95 -2.80 -0.71
C LYS A 57 -26.68 -4.30 -0.81
N ASN A 58 -25.42 -4.71 -1.01
CA ASN A 58 -25.04 -6.12 -1.16
C ASN A 58 -25.27 -6.94 0.13
N ASN A 59 -25.21 -6.29 1.28
CA ASN A 59 -25.38 -6.94 2.57
C ASN A 59 -26.78 -6.70 3.19
N GLY A 60 -27.68 -6.01 2.47
CA GLY A 60 -29.05 -5.77 2.95
C GLY A 60 -29.13 -4.83 4.18
N LEU A 61 -28.18 -3.88 4.28
CA LEU A 61 -28.16 -2.84 5.30
C LEU A 61 -28.71 -1.52 4.75
N ASP A 62 -29.47 -0.83 5.56
CA ASP A 62 -29.91 0.54 5.28
C ASP A 62 -28.93 1.57 5.85
N GLU A 63 -28.88 2.75 5.25
CA GLU A 63 -28.07 3.88 5.76
C GLU A 63 -28.48 4.33 7.15
N SER A 64 -29.70 3.99 7.59
CA SER A 64 -30.20 4.24 8.94
C SER A 64 -29.64 3.28 10.01
N GLU A 65 -29.08 2.15 9.60
CA GLU A 65 -28.58 1.12 10.51
C GLU A 65 -27.08 1.21 10.78
N ILE A 66 -26.33 1.79 9.85
CA ILE A 66 -24.88 1.95 9.97
C ILE A 66 -24.42 3.30 9.42
N ASN A 67 -23.51 3.94 10.13
CA ASN A 67 -22.81 5.14 9.67
C ASN A 67 -21.31 4.94 9.85
N ILE A 68 -20.57 5.00 8.75
CA ILE A 68 -19.09 4.90 8.74
C ILE A 68 -18.54 6.31 8.58
N SER A 69 -17.83 6.81 9.59
CA SER A 69 -17.24 8.15 9.54
C SER A 69 -16.08 8.22 8.55
N ASP A 70 -15.85 9.40 7.97
CA ASP A 70 -14.73 9.65 7.05
C ASP A 70 -13.38 9.28 7.70
N ASN A 71 -13.19 9.63 8.97
CA ASN A 71 -12.00 9.25 9.74
C ASN A 71 -11.84 7.73 9.86
N SER A 72 -12.94 6.98 9.95
CA SER A 72 -12.87 5.52 9.97
C SER A 72 -12.47 4.95 8.61
N ILE A 73 -12.93 5.54 7.53
CA ILE A 73 -12.51 5.13 6.17
C ILE A 73 -11.03 5.44 5.98
N LEU A 74 -10.53 6.60 6.41
CA LEU A 74 -9.12 6.95 6.38
C LEU A 74 -8.28 5.97 7.20
N ASP A 75 -8.73 5.59 8.39
CA ASP A 75 -8.06 4.59 9.21
C ASP A 75 -8.00 3.21 8.53
N VAL A 76 -9.07 2.81 7.82
CA VAL A 76 -9.06 1.58 7.02
C VAL A 76 -8.03 1.68 5.90
N ILE A 77 -7.96 2.80 5.20
CA ILE A 77 -7.00 3.03 4.12
C ILE A 77 -5.57 2.94 4.65
N ARG A 78 -5.28 3.58 5.78
CA ARG A 78 -3.93 3.74 6.35
C ARG A 78 -3.42 2.49 7.06
N TYR A 79 -4.28 1.85 7.85
CA TYR A 79 -3.85 0.80 8.78
C TYR A 79 -4.27 -0.62 8.38
N TYR A 80 -5.24 -0.77 7.48
CA TYR A 80 -5.77 -2.10 7.12
C TYR A 80 -5.58 -2.45 5.65
N THR A 81 -5.25 -1.47 4.78
CA THR A 81 -5.04 -1.71 3.36
C THR A 81 -3.70 -1.16 2.88
N ARG A 82 -3.09 -1.85 1.90
CA ARG A 82 -1.85 -1.42 1.25
C ARG A 82 -1.90 -1.85 -0.20
N GLU A 83 -2.48 -0.98 -1.02
CA GLU A 83 -2.73 -1.26 -2.43
C GLU A 83 -2.78 0.05 -3.25
N ALA A 84 -2.46 -0.03 -4.53
CA ALA A 84 -2.63 1.09 -5.47
C ALA A 84 -4.09 1.34 -5.83
N GLY A 85 -4.92 0.29 -5.85
CA GLY A 85 -6.35 0.34 -6.13
C GLY A 85 -7.22 0.44 -4.89
N VAL A 86 -8.43 -0.09 -4.98
CA VAL A 86 -9.47 -0.05 -3.94
C VAL A 86 -10.10 -1.42 -3.62
N ARG A 87 -9.53 -2.52 -4.14
CA ARG A 87 -10.11 -3.87 -3.95
C ARG A 87 -10.03 -4.36 -2.50
N SER A 88 -8.90 -4.15 -1.84
CA SER A 88 -8.75 -4.51 -0.43
C SER A 88 -9.57 -3.60 0.45
N LEU A 89 -9.68 -2.31 0.11
CA LEU A 89 -10.55 -1.36 0.78
C LEU A 89 -12.03 -1.81 0.71
N GLU A 90 -12.49 -2.20 -0.47
CA GLU A 90 -13.84 -2.76 -0.65
C GLU A 90 -14.07 -4.01 0.22
N ARG A 91 -13.08 -4.92 0.29
CA ARG A 91 -13.17 -6.13 1.13
C ARG A 91 -13.25 -5.82 2.63
N GLU A 92 -12.48 -4.85 3.11
CA GLU A 92 -12.53 -4.45 4.52
C GLU A 92 -13.85 -3.72 4.83
N ILE A 93 -14.38 -2.87 3.93
CA ILE A 93 -15.71 -2.27 4.08
C ILE A 93 -16.80 -3.36 4.13
N ALA A 94 -16.75 -4.33 3.23
CA ALA A 94 -17.67 -5.48 3.24
C ALA A 94 -17.60 -6.27 4.57
N LYS A 95 -16.40 -6.41 5.13
CA LYS A 95 -16.20 -7.06 6.43
C LYS A 95 -16.81 -6.26 7.57
N ILE A 96 -16.69 -4.93 7.53
CA ILE A 96 -17.33 -4.02 8.48
C ILE A 96 -18.85 -4.22 8.42
N CYS A 97 -19.45 -4.18 7.24
CA CYS A 97 -20.89 -4.38 7.05
C CYS A 97 -21.34 -5.72 7.61
N ARG A 98 -20.71 -6.84 7.28
CA ARG A 98 -21.06 -8.18 7.77
C ARG A 98 -20.97 -8.30 9.30
N LYS A 99 -19.92 -7.77 9.90
CA LYS A 99 -19.77 -7.80 11.37
C LYS A 99 -20.76 -6.89 12.07
N THR A 100 -21.15 -5.78 11.45
CA THR A 100 -22.20 -4.90 11.94
C THR A 100 -23.55 -5.59 11.93
N ILE A 101 -23.91 -6.33 10.88
CA ILE A 101 -25.13 -7.13 10.81
C ILE A 101 -25.18 -8.12 11.96
N LYS A 102 -24.07 -8.84 12.21
CA LYS A 102 -24.00 -9.77 13.34
C LYS A 102 -24.27 -9.07 14.67
N LYS A 103 -23.65 -7.89 14.90
CA LYS A 103 -23.89 -7.11 16.11
C LYS A 103 -25.35 -6.65 16.24
N ILE A 104 -26.00 -6.22 15.16
CA ILE A 104 -27.42 -5.84 15.14
C ILE A 104 -28.30 -7.05 15.48
N ALA A 105 -28.02 -8.20 14.89
CA ALA A 105 -28.76 -9.44 15.16
C ALA A 105 -28.62 -9.90 16.62
N ASP A 106 -27.42 -9.77 17.19
CA ASP A 106 -27.15 -10.13 18.59
C ASP A 106 -27.90 -9.19 19.58
N LEU A 107 -27.98 -7.89 19.24
CA LEU A 107 -28.62 -6.87 20.10
C LEU A 107 -30.15 -6.88 20.05
N LYS A 108 -30.76 -7.56 19.07
CA LYS A 108 -32.23 -7.60 18.82
C LYS A 108 -32.92 -6.22 18.74
N GLU A 109 -32.15 -5.15 18.69
CA GLU A 109 -32.63 -3.77 18.56
C GLU A 109 -32.05 -3.16 17.26
N LYS A 110 -32.91 -2.51 16.47
CA LYS A 110 -32.50 -1.68 15.33
C LYS A 110 -31.89 -0.38 15.83
N LYS A 111 -30.62 -0.41 16.20
CA LYS A 111 -29.89 0.77 16.66
C LYS A 111 -28.85 1.17 15.64
N LEU A 112 -28.79 2.45 15.30
CA LEU A 112 -27.75 3.00 14.43
C LEU A 112 -26.37 2.73 15.03
N ILE A 113 -25.57 1.92 14.34
CA ILE A 113 -24.17 1.66 14.71
C ILE A 113 -23.27 2.67 14.03
N LYS A 114 -22.69 3.57 14.81
CA LYS A 114 -21.67 4.51 14.33
C LYS A 114 -20.30 3.83 14.36
N VAL A 115 -19.74 3.55 13.21
CA VAL A 115 -18.39 3.01 13.10
C VAL A 115 -17.39 4.15 13.23
N THR A 116 -16.75 4.22 14.39
CA THR A 116 -15.69 5.18 14.71
C THR A 116 -14.32 4.47 14.70
N PRO A 117 -13.20 5.21 14.65
CA PRO A 117 -11.86 4.61 14.69
C PRO A 117 -11.66 3.63 15.86
N LYS A 118 -12.21 3.91 17.02
CA LYS A 118 -12.11 3.03 18.20
C LYS A 118 -12.83 1.69 18.01
N ILE A 119 -13.95 1.69 17.30
CA ILE A 119 -14.75 0.48 17.04
C ILE A 119 -14.14 -0.35 15.90
N LEU A 120 -13.30 0.27 15.04
CA LEU A 120 -12.64 -0.44 13.95
C LEU A 120 -11.74 -1.58 14.45
N GLU A 121 -11.02 -1.38 15.53
CA GLU A 121 -10.14 -2.42 16.10
C GLU A 121 -10.94 -3.63 16.58
N ASP A 122 -12.13 -3.40 17.17
CA ASP A 122 -13.04 -4.49 17.55
C ASP A 122 -13.59 -5.24 16.32
N ILE A 123 -13.83 -4.51 15.23
CA ILE A 123 -14.40 -5.07 14.01
C ILE A 123 -13.34 -5.73 13.13
N LEU A 124 -12.25 -5.05 12.82
CA LEU A 124 -11.23 -5.51 11.87
C LEU A 124 -10.07 -6.25 12.53
N GLY A 125 -9.88 -6.06 13.84
CA GLY A 125 -8.75 -6.57 14.61
C GLY A 125 -7.59 -5.57 14.66
N VAL A 126 -6.44 -6.04 15.09
CA VAL A 126 -5.22 -5.23 15.22
C VAL A 126 -4.84 -4.60 13.87
N LYS A 127 -4.33 -3.38 13.91
CA LYS A 127 -3.78 -2.68 12.76
C LYS A 127 -2.73 -3.54 12.06
N LYS A 128 -2.85 -3.65 10.75
CA LYS A 128 -1.97 -4.49 9.91
C LYS A 128 -0.70 -3.75 9.48
N PHE A 129 -0.80 -2.43 9.38
CA PHE A 129 0.26 -1.57 8.86
C PHE A 129 0.46 -0.38 9.79
N ASP A 130 1.71 0.04 9.94
CA ASP A 130 2.06 1.28 10.60
C ASP A 130 2.08 2.39 9.53
N TYR A 131 1.39 3.49 9.79
CA TYR A 131 1.31 4.62 8.88
C TYR A 131 1.89 5.86 9.54
N GLY A 132 2.94 6.42 8.90
CA GLY A 132 3.44 7.75 9.25
C GLY A 132 4.07 7.90 10.65
N GLU A 133 4.34 6.83 11.37
CA GLU A 133 5.04 6.90 12.64
C GLU A 133 6.55 7.14 12.39
N ALA A 134 6.90 8.42 12.20
CA ALA A 134 8.24 8.85 12.56
C ALA A 134 8.34 8.69 14.09
N LYS A 135 9.22 7.81 14.57
CA LYS A 135 9.42 7.64 16.00
C LYS A 135 9.90 8.97 16.57
N ASP A 136 9.16 9.54 17.51
CA ASP A 136 9.37 10.87 18.11
C ASP A 136 10.69 11.02 18.91
N LYS A 137 11.50 9.98 18.98
CA LYS A 137 12.78 10.01 19.74
C LYS A 137 13.94 9.71 18.82
N ASP A 138 14.90 10.62 18.83
CA ASP A 138 16.20 10.42 18.20
C ASP A 138 16.88 9.18 18.77
N ARG A 139 17.30 8.28 17.89
CA ARG A 139 18.05 7.09 18.25
C ARG A 139 19.37 7.07 17.52
N ILE A 140 20.45 6.87 18.25
CA ILE A 140 21.78 6.73 17.67
C ILE A 140 21.82 5.48 16.79
N GLY A 141 22.27 5.62 15.57
CA GLY A 141 22.35 4.52 14.60
C GLY A 141 21.03 4.19 13.91
N GLN A 142 20.00 5.02 14.02
CA GLN A 142 18.73 4.82 13.35
C GLN A 142 18.35 6.08 12.54
N VAL A 143 18.04 5.88 11.26
CA VAL A 143 17.62 6.96 10.33
C VAL A 143 16.35 6.54 9.62
N THR A 144 15.42 7.47 9.48
CA THR A 144 14.21 7.27 8.66
C THR A 144 14.51 7.62 7.20
N GLY A 145 14.45 6.64 6.34
CA GLY A 145 14.55 6.80 4.91
C GLY A 145 13.17 6.87 4.25
N LEU A 146 13.10 7.52 3.09
CA LEU A 146 11.90 7.55 2.26
C LEU A 146 12.08 6.53 1.12
N ALA A 147 11.11 5.66 0.95
CA ALA A 147 11.05 4.75 -0.20
C ALA A 147 9.80 5.01 -1.02
N TRP A 148 9.94 4.97 -2.33
CA TRP A 148 8.81 4.98 -3.23
C TRP A 148 8.47 3.54 -3.62
N THR A 149 7.22 3.15 -3.45
CA THR A 149 6.71 1.82 -3.78
C THR A 149 5.57 1.93 -4.79
N GLN A 150 5.19 0.81 -5.39
CA GLN A 150 4.04 0.78 -6.30
C GLN A 150 2.71 1.22 -5.66
N VAL A 151 2.65 1.23 -4.33
CA VAL A 151 1.48 1.64 -3.54
C VAL A 151 1.61 3.03 -2.93
N GLY A 152 2.68 3.75 -3.21
CA GLY A 152 2.96 5.11 -2.72
C GLY A 152 4.27 5.23 -1.97
N GLY A 153 4.48 6.39 -1.32
CA GLY A 153 5.64 6.64 -0.47
C GLY A 153 5.55 5.86 0.84
N GLU A 154 6.69 5.36 1.31
CA GLU A 154 6.80 4.61 2.55
C GLU A 154 8.00 5.08 3.36
N LEU A 155 7.83 5.11 4.68
CA LEU A 155 8.93 5.36 5.62
C LEU A 155 9.65 4.05 5.94
N LEU A 156 10.94 4.01 5.69
CA LEU A 156 11.80 2.89 6.05
C LEU A 156 12.70 3.27 7.20
N THR A 157 12.79 2.42 8.22
CA THR A 157 13.77 2.57 9.26
C THR A 157 15.06 1.88 8.84
N ILE A 158 16.15 2.64 8.73
CA ILE A 158 17.49 2.16 8.44
C ILE A 158 18.25 2.13 9.76
N GLU A 159 18.77 0.97 10.12
CA GLU A 159 19.54 0.78 11.36
C GLU A 159 21.00 0.49 11.03
N ALA A 160 21.92 1.15 11.72
CA ALA A 160 23.34 0.97 11.59
C ALA A 160 23.97 0.73 12.96
N SER A 161 24.83 -0.26 13.07
CA SER A 161 25.60 -0.56 14.27
C SER A 161 27.07 -0.76 13.92
N ALA A 162 27.95 -0.17 14.72
CA ALA A 162 29.37 -0.31 14.55
C ALA A 162 29.97 -1.15 15.71
N PHE A 163 30.78 -2.13 15.33
CA PHE A 163 31.50 -2.99 16.26
C PHE A 163 32.99 -2.93 15.99
N LYS A 164 33.83 -3.14 17.02
CA LYS A 164 35.27 -3.26 16.84
C LYS A 164 35.60 -4.45 15.94
N GLY A 165 36.31 -4.22 14.83
CA GLY A 165 36.61 -5.26 13.84
C GLY A 165 37.58 -4.81 12.76
N LYS A 166 37.71 -5.60 11.71
CA LYS A 166 38.63 -5.38 10.56
C LYS A 166 38.06 -4.46 9.46
N GLY A 167 37.08 -3.60 9.76
CA GLY A 167 36.51 -2.68 8.79
C GLY A 167 35.58 -3.34 7.74
N LYS A 168 35.02 -4.52 8.03
CA LYS A 168 34.09 -5.19 7.11
C LYS A 168 32.69 -4.60 7.25
N ILE A 169 32.09 -4.23 6.11
CA ILE A 169 30.72 -3.73 6.04
C ILE A 169 29.80 -4.90 5.70
N ILE A 170 28.82 -5.15 6.55
CA ILE A 170 27.79 -6.17 6.37
C ILE A 170 26.46 -5.47 6.14
N LYS A 171 25.81 -5.74 5.03
CA LYS A 171 24.49 -5.22 4.67
C LYS A 171 23.47 -6.35 4.78
N THR A 172 22.32 -6.06 5.40
CA THR A 172 21.21 -7.00 5.54
C THR A 172 19.92 -6.36 5.00
N GLY A 173 19.03 -7.17 4.47
CA GLY A 173 17.76 -6.74 3.89
C GLY A 173 17.64 -7.09 2.40
N LYS A 174 16.43 -6.91 1.85
CA LYS A 174 16.15 -7.08 0.42
C LYS A 174 16.54 -5.81 -0.35
N LEU A 175 17.82 -5.58 -0.51
CA LEU A 175 18.37 -4.44 -1.24
C LEU A 175 18.59 -4.83 -2.69
N GLY A 176 18.01 -4.06 -3.63
CA GLY A 176 18.33 -4.18 -5.06
C GLY A 176 19.77 -3.74 -5.36
N ASP A 177 20.30 -4.12 -6.52
CA ASP A 177 21.70 -3.88 -6.89
C ASP A 177 22.06 -2.40 -6.87
N VAL A 178 21.21 -1.53 -7.41
CA VAL A 178 21.40 -0.06 -7.40
C VAL A 178 21.53 0.50 -5.98
N MET A 179 20.75 -0.01 -5.03
CA MET A 179 20.83 0.45 -3.65
C MET A 179 22.09 -0.06 -2.95
N GLN A 180 22.56 -1.26 -3.29
CA GLN A 180 23.82 -1.80 -2.80
C GLN A 180 25.03 -0.99 -3.32
N GLU A 181 25.03 -0.62 -4.61
CA GLU A 181 26.03 0.25 -5.21
C GLU A 181 26.03 1.64 -4.56
N SER A 182 24.85 2.23 -4.34
CA SER A 182 24.71 3.53 -3.68
C SER A 182 25.32 3.55 -2.27
N ILE A 183 25.11 2.49 -1.49
CA ILE A 183 25.72 2.35 -0.16
C ILE A 183 27.24 2.27 -0.26
N GLN A 184 27.77 1.51 -1.24
CA GLN A 184 29.22 1.41 -1.45
C GLN A 184 29.83 2.74 -1.86
N ALA A 185 29.22 3.44 -2.82
CA ALA A 185 29.67 4.75 -3.26
C ALA A 185 29.65 5.77 -2.10
N CYS A 186 28.57 5.82 -1.32
CA CYS A 186 28.46 6.72 -0.18
C CYS A 186 29.55 6.50 0.86
N LEU A 187 29.85 5.24 1.19
CA LEU A 187 30.91 4.88 2.11
C LEU A 187 32.30 5.21 1.59
N LEU A 188 32.51 5.08 0.28
CA LEU A 188 33.79 5.42 -0.36
C LEU A 188 34.08 6.93 -0.30
N TYR A 189 33.04 7.76 -0.52
CA TYR A 189 33.16 9.21 -0.50
C TYR A 189 33.20 9.82 0.89
N THR A 190 32.61 9.17 1.89
CA THR A 190 32.56 9.68 3.26
C THR A 190 33.65 9.12 4.17
N SER A 191 34.37 8.08 3.73
CA SER A 191 35.53 7.58 4.46
C SER A 191 36.70 8.58 4.35
N PRO A 192 37.30 8.99 5.49
CA PRO A 192 38.47 9.88 5.43
C PRO A 192 39.58 9.21 4.61
N SER A 193 40.15 9.97 3.67
CA SER A 193 41.28 9.51 2.88
C SER A 193 42.47 9.21 3.81
N PRO A 194 43.29 8.20 3.52
CA PRO A 194 44.51 7.97 4.28
C PRO A 194 45.45 9.20 4.39
N ARG A 195 45.26 10.19 3.51
CA ARG A 195 45.97 11.48 3.54
C ARG A 195 45.41 12.47 4.56
N ASP A 196 44.13 12.32 4.95
CA ASP A 196 43.48 13.24 5.89
C ASP A 196 43.72 12.84 7.39
N VAL A 197 44.34 11.68 7.63
CA VAL A 197 44.63 11.13 8.95
C VAL A 197 46.09 11.41 9.39
N SER A 198 46.87 12.06 8.51
CA SER A 198 48.32 12.32 8.78
C SER A 198 48.60 13.79 9.12
N SER A 199 47.78 14.40 9.97
CA SER A 199 48.07 15.70 10.60
C SER A 199 47.92 15.64 12.09
#